data_b1b5beb480d75849c25188f7bfb039a5
#
_entry.id   b1b5beb480d75849c25188f7bfb039a5
#
_cell.length_a   1.000
_cell.length_b   1.000
_cell.length_c   1.000
_cell.angle_alpha   90.00
_cell.angle_beta   90.00
_cell.angle_gamma   90.00
#
_symmetry.space_group_name_H-M   'P 1'
#
loop_
_entity.id
_entity.type
_entity.pdbx_description
1 polymer ?
#
loop_
_entity_poly.entity_id
_entity_poly.type
_entity_poly.pdbx_seq_one_letter_code
_entity_poly.pdbx_strand_id
1 'polypeptide(L)'
;MISGKPYQIFMAPSAHRRYKKFDSVLQQKIQEEARRLAEDPYRYEDLKGPLKGIRSYHFEHEKIQYRIAYRIIEDEKRIEIVLVKSRESFYQILRRIIR
;
A
#
# COMPACT_ATOMS: atom_id res chain seq x y z
N MET A 1 4.21 -15.40 -21.30
CA MET A 1 4.15 -14.83 -20.88
C MET A 1 4.10 -13.88 -20.64
N ILE A 2 4.05 -13.30 -20.60
CA ILE A 2 3.97 -12.32 -20.31
C ILE A 2 4.16 -11.70 -19.81
N SER A 3 4.17 -11.62 -19.72
CA SER A 3 3.98 -10.74 -18.92
C SER A 3 4.28 -9.34 -19.08
N GLY A 4 3.72 -8.55 -18.78
CA GLY A 4 3.97 -7.17 -18.89
C GLY A 4 4.90 -6.68 -17.81
N LYS A 5 5.26 -5.42 -17.87
CA LYS A 5 6.07 -4.81 -16.84
C LYS A 5 5.26 -4.70 -15.54
N PRO A 6 5.94 -4.83 -14.39
CA PRO A 6 5.26 -4.57 -13.13
C PRO A 6 4.79 -3.11 -13.09
N TYR A 7 3.78 -2.87 -12.30
CA TYR A 7 3.29 -1.50 -12.10
C TYR A 7 4.36 -0.67 -11.41
N GLN A 8 4.44 0.60 -11.78
CA GLN A 8 5.31 1.53 -11.04
C GLN A 8 4.65 1.91 -9.73
N ILE A 9 5.48 2.15 -8.71
CA ILE A 9 5.00 2.42 -7.37
C ILE A 9 5.41 3.83 -6.97
N PHE A 10 4.46 4.60 -6.40
CA PHE A 10 4.85 5.80 -5.71
C PHE A 10 3.91 6.02 -4.52
N MET A 11 4.34 6.86 -3.61
CA MET A 11 3.59 7.14 -2.40
C MET A 11 2.95 8.50 -2.47
N ALA A 12 1.69 8.58 -2.03
CA ALA A 12 1.05 9.85 -1.81
C ALA A 12 1.86 10.64 -0.75
N PRO A 13 1.82 11.98 -0.79
CA PRO A 13 2.64 12.77 0.13
C PRO A 13 2.44 12.42 1.61
N SER A 14 1.21 12.18 2.05
CA SER A 14 0.97 11.84 3.45
C SER A 14 1.56 10.48 3.81
N ALA A 15 1.50 9.53 2.88
CA ALA A 15 2.11 8.22 3.10
C ALA A 15 3.62 8.33 3.17
N HIS A 16 4.20 9.17 2.32
CA HIS A 16 5.64 9.36 2.30
C HIS A 16 6.13 9.99 3.60
N ARG A 17 5.39 10.95 4.14
CA ARG A 17 5.75 11.58 5.41
C ARG A 17 5.79 10.55 6.54
N ARG A 18 4.84 9.63 6.59
CA ARG A 18 4.85 8.56 7.59
C ARG A 18 5.99 7.58 7.36
N TYR A 19 6.21 7.25 6.09
CA TYR A 19 7.27 6.32 5.70
C TYR A 19 8.63 6.80 6.19
N LYS A 20 8.90 8.08 6.06
CA LYS A 20 10.19 8.64 6.44
C LYS A 20 10.47 8.53 7.95
N LYS A 21 9.43 8.33 8.75
CA LYS A 21 9.59 8.18 10.21
C LYS A 21 9.86 6.76 10.64
N PHE A 22 9.69 5.79 9.78
CA PHE A 22 10.01 4.40 10.09
C PHE A 22 11.53 4.21 10.07
N ASP A 23 12.02 3.22 10.85
CA ASP A 23 13.45 2.92 10.78
C ASP A 23 13.80 2.31 9.43
N SER A 24 15.11 2.24 9.14
CA SER A 24 15.56 1.82 7.82
C SER A 24 15.22 0.37 7.51
N VAL A 25 15.18 -0.50 8.52
CA VAL A 25 14.84 -1.90 8.30
C VAL A 25 13.39 -2.04 7.86
N LEU A 26 12.48 -1.34 8.53
CA LEU A 26 11.09 -1.37 8.14
C LEU A 26 10.89 -0.72 6.77
N GLN A 27 11.60 0.37 6.48
CA GLN A 27 11.53 0.99 5.17
C GLN A 27 11.91 0.02 4.06
N GLN A 28 12.98 -0.75 4.25
CA GLN A 28 13.37 -1.76 3.28
C GLN A 28 12.33 -2.85 3.14
N LYS A 29 11.75 -3.27 4.25
CA LYS A 29 10.69 -4.28 4.22
C LYS A 29 9.49 -3.78 3.43
N ILE A 30 9.10 -2.53 3.64
CA ILE A 30 7.98 -1.93 2.90
C ILE A 30 8.29 -1.91 1.42
N GLN A 31 9.52 -1.56 1.04
CA GLN A 31 9.90 -1.55 -0.37
C GLN A 31 9.78 -2.92 -1.00
N GLU A 32 10.23 -3.97 -0.30
CA GLU A 32 10.13 -5.33 -0.80
C GLU A 32 8.68 -5.75 -0.97
N GLU A 33 7.86 -5.44 0.03
CA GLU A 33 6.46 -5.84 -0.03
C GLU A 33 5.71 -5.07 -1.11
N ALA A 34 6.05 -3.80 -1.30
CA ALA A 34 5.45 -3.00 -2.36
C ALA A 34 5.78 -3.58 -3.74
N ARG A 35 7.01 -4.05 -3.92
CA ARG A 35 7.37 -4.69 -5.19
C ARG A 35 6.56 -5.95 -5.43
N ARG A 36 6.30 -6.74 -4.37
CA ARG A 36 5.48 -7.93 -4.50
C ARG A 36 4.05 -7.61 -4.89
N LEU A 37 3.46 -6.62 -4.22
CA LEU A 37 2.08 -6.28 -4.56
C LEU A 37 1.98 -5.69 -5.96
N ALA A 38 3.03 -5.02 -6.44
CA ALA A 38 3.02 -4.42 -7.76
C ALA A 38 3.04 -5.46 -8.88
N GLU A 39 3.45 -6.69 -8.59
CA GLU A 39 3.46 -7.75 -9.60
C GLU A 39 2.07 -8.23 -9.93
N ASP A 40 1.14 -8.14 -8.97
CA ASP A 40 -0.24 -8.58 -9.19
C ASP A 40 -1.16 -7.77 -8.28
N PRO A 41 -1.34 -6.48 -8.56
CA PRO A 41 -2.04 -5.60 -7.63
C PRO A 41 -3.52 -5.86 -7.49
N TYR A 42 -4.15 -6.55 -8.43
CA TYR A 42 -5.57 -6.88 -8.35
C TYR A 42 -5.86 -8.07 -7.46
N ARG A 43 -4.82 -8.77 -7.01
CA ARG A 43 -4.97 -9.99 -6.22
C ARG A 43 -5.46 -9.73 -4.81
N TYR A 44 -5.15 -8.57 -4.25
CA TYR A 44 -5.34 -8.34 -2.83
C TYR A 44 -6.69 -7.70 -2.53
N GLU A 45 -7.02 -7.60 -1.25
CA GLU A 45 -8.35 -7.26 -0.80
C GLU A 45 -8.84 -5.92 -1.35
N ASP A 46 -10.03 -5.94 -1.96
CA ASP A 46 -10.70 -4.74 -2.48
C ASP A 46 -11.65 -4.25 -1.39
N LEU A 47 -11.39 -3.07 -0.85
CA LEU A 47 -12.18 -2.56 0.26
C LEU A 47 -13.53 -2.06 -0.22
N LYS A 48 -14.48 -1.99 0.69
CA LYS A 48 -15.87 -1.69 0.34
C LYS A 48 -16.32 -0.38 0.97
N GLY A 49 -17.53 0.05 0.61
CA GLY A 49 -18.14 1.23 1.18
C GLY A 49 -17.36 2.49 0.91
N PRO A 50 -17.15 3.31 1.92
CA PRO A 50 -16.42 4.58 1.73
C PRO A 50 -15.00 4.41 1.21
N LEU A 51 -14.44 3.20 1.31
CA LEU A 51 -13.07 2.93 0.87
C LEU A 51 -13.03 2.22 -0.47
N LYS A 52 -14.14 2.18 -1.18
CA LYS A 52 -14.20 1.55 -2.50
C LYS A 52 -13.11 2.14 -3.41
N GLY A 53 -12.42 1.26 -4.14
CA GLY A 53 -11.33 1.67 -5.01
C GLY A 53 -9.97 1.63 -4.35
N ILE A 54 -9.94 1.37 -3.05
CA ILE A 54 -8.69 1.18 -2.31
C ILE A 54 -8.53 -0.31 -2.05
N ARG A 55 -7.31 -0.81 -2.18
CA ARG A 55 -6.99 -2.19 -1.86
C ARG A 55 -6.06 -2.24 -0.66
N SER A 56 -6.06 -3.36 0.02
CA SER A 56 -5.28 -3.52 1.24
C SER A 56 -4.40 -4.76 1.11
N TYR A 57 -3.11 -4.57 1.32
CA TYR A 57 -2.11 -5.63 1.31
C TYR A 57 -1.55 -5.79 2.71
N HIS A 58 -1.47 -7.01 3.19
CA HIS A 58 -1.05 -7.30 4.58
C HIS A 58 0.32 -7.94 4.59
N PHE A 59 1.16 -7.52 5.54
CA PHE A 59 2.43 -8.19 5.77
C PHE A 59 2.78 -8.11 7.25
N GLU A 60 3.71 -8.96 7.66
CA GLU A 60 4.17 -8.99 9.03
C GLU A 60 5.63 -8.59 9.09
N HIS A 61 6.00 -7.81 10.09
CA HIS A 61 7.39 -7.44 10.34
C HIS A 61 7.61 -7.41 11.84
N GLU A 62 8.57 -8.23 12.31
CA GLU A 62 8.91 -8.30 13.74
C GLU A 62 7.67 -8.53 14.61
N LYS A 63 6.82 -9.45 14.17
CA LYS A 63 5.61 -9.87 14.86
C LYS A 63 4.52 -8.81 14.91
N ILE A 64 4.69 -7.71 14.18
CA ILE A 64 3.66 -6.68 14.07
C ILE A 64 3.01 -6.80 12.70
N GLN A 65 1.67 -6.74 12.70
CA GLN A 65 0.90 -6.78 11.45
C GLN A 65 0.80 -5.39 10.86
N TYR A 66 1.22 -5.25 9.61
CA TYR A 66 1.16 -3.99 8.87
C TYR A 66 0.25 -4.14 7.67
N ARG A 67 -0.25 -3.01 7.20
CA ARG A 67 -1.07 -2.97 5.98
C ARG A 67 -0.59 -1.83 5.09
N ILE A 68 -0.70 -2.08 3.78
CA ILE A 68 -0.46 -1.06 2.76
C ILE A 68 -1.78 -0.85 2.05
N ALA A 69 -2.32 0.36 2.15
CA ALA A 69 -3.50 0.74 1.37
C ALA A 69 -3.03 1.42 0.10
N TYR A 70 -3.59 1.02 -1.03
CA TYR A 70 -3.13 1.53 -2.32
C TYR A 70 -4.27 1.59 -3.33
N ARG A 71 -4.08 2.43 -4.34
CA ARG A 71 -4.96 2.51 -5.50
C ARG A 71 -4.21 2.03 -6.73
N ILE A 72 -4.97 1.50 -7.68
CA ILE A 72 -4.39 1.13 -8.97
C ILE A 72 -4.83 2.16 -9.98
N ILE A 73 -3.87 2.81 -10.63
CA ILE A 73 -4.13 3.76 -11.69
C ILE A 73 -3.78 3.05 -12.99
N GLU A 74 -4.77 2.34 -13.51
CA GLU A 74 -4.56 1.39 -14.59
C GLU A 74 -4.04 2.05 -15.87
N ASP A 75 -4.60 3.21 -16.22
CA ASP A 75 -4.19 3.90 -17.45
C ASP A 75 -2.70 4.20 -17.47
N GLU A 76 -2.11 4.41 -16.30
CA GLU A 76 -0.70 4.77 -16.18
C GLU A 76 0.16 3.61 -15.70
N LYS A 77 -0.45 2.45 -15.48
CA LYS A 77 0.26 1.29 -14.91
C LYS A 77 1.00 1.68 -13.64
N ARG A 78 0.30 2.34 -12.74
CA ARG A 78 0.88 2.84 -11.50
C ARG A 78 0.06 2.41 -10.30
N ILE A 79 0.75 2.27 -9.18
CA ILE A 79 0.15 2.03 -7.89
C ILE A 79 0.49 3.21 -7.00
N GLU A 80 -0.53 3.82 -6.43
CA GLU A 80 -0.34 4.89 -5.47
C GLU A 80 -0.58 4.36 -4.07
N ILE A 81 0.46 4.33 -3.25
CA ILE A 81 0.33 3.94 -1.86
C ILE A 81 -0.18 5.15 -1.07
N VAL A 82 -1.32 4.97 -0.40
CA VAL A 82 -1.95 6.07 0.32
C VAL A 82 -1.74 5.99 1.83
N LEU A 83 -1.42 4.81 2.36
CA LEU A 83 -1.16 4.65 3.79
C LEU A 83 -0.38 3.37 4.03
N VAL A 84 0.64 3.45 4.90
CA VAL A 84 1.33 2.27 5.43
C VAL A 84 1.39 2.45 6.94
N LYS A 85 0.84 1.50 7.69
CA LYS A 85 0.97 1.52 9.14
C LYS A 85 0.55 0.18 9.70
N SER A 86 0.76 -0.02 11.00
CA SER A 86 0.29 -1.20 11.68
C SER A 86 -1.24 -1.25 11.63
N ARG A 87 -1.79 -2.45 11.87
CA ARG A 87 -3.24 -2.66 11.70
C ARG A 87 -4.09 -1.83 12.66
N GLU A 88 -3.49 -1.40 13.77
CA GLU A 88 -4.25 -0.68 14.79
C GLU A 88 -4.74 0.66 14.25
N SER A 89 -6.03 0.90 14.34
CA SER A 89 -6.69 2.12 13.84
C SER A 89 -6.46 2.39 12.36
N PHE A 90 -6.04 1.38 11.60
CA PHE A 90 -5.67 1.55 10.20
C PHE A 90 -6.83 2.14 9.39
N TYR A 91 -8.01 1.53 9.48
CA TYR A 91 -9.12 1.96 8.63
C TYR A 91 -9.69 3.30 9.06
N GLN A 92 -9.62 3.63 10.36
CA GLN A 92 -10.05 4.94 10.83
C GLN A 92 -9.18 6.04 10.24
N ILE A 93 -7.88 5.84 10.24
CA ILE A 93 -6.96 6.82 9.68
C ILE A 93 -7.11 6.88 8.17
N LEU A 94 -7.27 5.73 7.52
CA LEU A 94 -7.45 5.68 6.08
C LEU A 94 -8.67 6.47 5.65
N ARG A 95 -9.78 6.35 6.37
CA ARG A 95 -11.00 7.11 6.03
C ARG A 95 -10.78 8.62 6.12
N ARG A 96 -9.96 9.07 7.07
CA ARG A 96 -9.66 10.49 7.17
C ARG A 96 -8.84 10.99 5.98
N ILE A 97 -7.92 10.17 5.50
CA ILE A 97 -7.03 10.55 4.41
C ILE A 97 -7.78 10.59 3.09
N ILE A 98 -8.69 9.65 2.88
CA ILE A 98 -9.31 9.40 1.57
C ILE A 98 -10.42 10.39 1.24
N ARG A 99 -11.13 10.90 2.21
CA ARG A 99 -12.28 11.75 1.94
C ARG A 99 -11.94 13.07 1.24
#